data_28c4f7176b39b894695fd131a4c08176
#
_entry.id   28c4f7176b39b894695fd131a4c08176
#
_cell.length_a   1.000
_cell.length_b   1.000
_cell.length_c   1.000
_cell.angle_alpha   90.00
_cell.angle_beta   90.00
_cell.angle_gamma   90.00
#
_symmetry.space_group_name_H-M   'P 1'
#
loop_
_entity.id
_entity.type
_entity.pdbx_description
1 polymer ?
#
loop_
_entity_poly.entity_id
_entity_poly.type
_entity_poly.pdbx_seq_one_letter_code
_entity_poly.pdbx_strand_id
1 'polypeptide(L)'
;MPPDEASQRLVHRSLIGEAVESMDGVAVFVWDEHRHYVAVNDAACAMTGLSRSELIGMPVGDRTEGGAAEIMEQAARVPVLQGVMQFKRADGGEVEVKYLTMHTRIANLPFMVSLIWQ
;
A
#
# COMPACT_ATOMS: atom_id res chain seq x y z
N MET A 1 10.13 8.36 16.67
CA MET A 1 8.76 8.56 17.18
C MET A 1 7.77 8.51 16.01
N PRO A 2 6.76 7.69 16.09
CA PRO A 2 5.77 7.66 15.00
C PRO A 2 5.04 9.02 14.93
N PRO A 3 4.69 9.48 13.73
CA PRO A 3 3.93 10.71 13.59
C PRO A 3 2.53 10.56 14.18
N ASP A 4 1.95 11.65 14.63
CA ASP A 4 0.58 11.66 15.11
C ASP A 4 -0.41 11.50 13.95
N GLU A 5 -1.69 11.35 14.26
CA GLU A 5 -2.71 11.13 13.26
C GLU A 5 -2.84 12.29 12.25
N ALA A 6 -2.67 13.51 12.72
CA ALA A 6 -2.73 14.68 11.84
C ALA A 6 -1.56 14.69 10.87
N SER A 7 -0.36 14.38 11.35
CA SER A 7 0.83 14.28 10.50
C SER A 7 0.71 13.15 9.50
N GLN A 8 0.18 12.01 9.91
CA GLN A 8 -0.08 10.87 9.02
C GLN A 8 -1.07 11.26 7.92
N ARG A 9 -2.11 11.98 8.25
CA ARG A 9 -3.11 12.45 7.29
C ARG A 9 -2.49 13.40 6.27
N LEU A 10 -1.63 14.30 6.73
CA LEU A 10 -0.96 15.25 5.86
C LEU A 10 -0.03 14.53 4.88
N VAL A 11 0.76 13.58 5.36
CA VAL A 11 1.62 12.74 4.52
C VAL A 11 0.78 11.95 3.53
N HIS A 12 -0.30 11.35 3.97
CA HIS A 12 -1.22 10.59 3.14
C HIS A 12 -1.75 11.44 1.97
N ARG A 13 -2.23 12.63 2.24
CA ARG A 13 -2.74 13.53 1.19
C ARG A 13 -1.64 13.96 0.22
N SER A 14 -0.45 14.23 0.73
CA SER A 14 0.67 14.62 -0.11
C SER A 14 1.11 13.51 -1.04
N LEU A 15 1.07 12.25 -0.56
CA LEU A 15 1.54 11.10 -1.32
C LEU A 15 0.50 10.59 -2.32
N ILE A 16 -0.77 10.58 -1.94
CA ILE A 16 -1.81 9.92 -2.70
C ILE A 16 -2.67 10.91 -3.49
N GLY A 17 -2.95 12.07 -2.91
CA GLY A 17 -3.80 13.09 -3.52
C GLY A 17 -5.28 12.77 -3.39
N GLU A 18 -6.09 13.82 -3.39
CA GLU A 18 -7.55 13.70 -3.18
C GLU A 18 -8.26 12.90 -4.26
N ALA A 19 -7.83 13.04 -5.51
CA ALA A 19 -8.46 12.33 -6.63
C ALA A 19 -8.32 10.82 -6.49
N VAL A 20 -7.15 10.36 -6.06
CA VAL A 20 -6.91 8.93 -5.86
C VAL A 20 -7.63 8.44 -4.59
N GLU A 21 -7.64 9.26 -3.55
CA GLU A 21 -8.31 8.94 -2.29
C GLU A 21 -9.82 8.75 -2.47
N SER A 22 -10.43 9.47 -3.40
CA SER A 22 -11.86 9.38 -3.69
C SER A 22 -12.22 8.31 -4.73
N MET A 23 -11.24 7.58 -5.29
CA MET A 23 -11.52 6.51 -6.24
C MET A 23 -12.06 5.27 -5.54
N ASP A 24 -13.30 4.91 -5.88
CA ASP A 24 -13.89 3.69 -5.34
C ASP A 24 -13.24 2.45 -5.94
N GLY A 25 -13.02 1.45 -5.10
CA GLY A 25 -12.55 0.14 -5.56
C GLY A 25 -11.05 0.05 -5.84
N VAL A 26 -10.31 1.15 -5.76
CA VAL A 26 -8.86 1.14 -5.93
C VAL A 26 -8.20 1.41 -4.59
N ALA A 27 -7.58 0.39 -4.02
CA ALA A 27 -6.80 0.53 -2.80
C ALA A 27 -5.42 1.09 -3.13
N VAL A 28 -4.97 2.08 -2.38
CA VAL A 28 -3.64 2.66 -2.54
C VAL A 28 -2.84 2.43 -1.27
N PHE A 29 -1.67 1.83 -1.44
CA PHE A 29 -0.73 1.59 -0.36
C PHE A 29 0.59 2.25 -0.73
N VAL A 30 1.18 2.97 0.21
CA VAL A 30 2.51 3.56 0.03
C VAL A 30 3.42 3.01 1.13
N TRP A 31 4.59 2.49 0.75
CA TRP A 31 5.56 2.01 1.74
C TRP A 31 6.93 2.62 1.50
N ASP A 32 7.73 2.63 2.56
CA ASP A 32 9.07 3.20 2.56
C ASP A 32 10.14 2.17 2.19
N GLU A 33 11.39 2.59 2.24
CA GLU A 33 12.55 1.73 1.97
C GLU A 33 12.73 0.60 2.97
N HIS A 34 12.11 0.71 4.15
CA HIS A 34 12.13 -0.33 5.18
C HIS A 34 10.96 -1.29 5.05
N ARG A 35 10.16 -1.13 3.99
CA ARG A 35 9.02 -2.00 3.67
C ARG A 35 7.91 -1.96 4.72
N HIS A 36 7.66 -0.77 5.27
CA HIS A 36 6.51 -0.52 6.13
C HIS A 36 5.56 0.45 5.48
N TYR A 37 4.27 0.23 5.63
CA TYR A 37 3.26 1.14 5.09
C TYR A 37 3.34 2.49 5.79
N VAL A 38 3.36 3.56 5.01
CA VAL A 38 3.38 4.94 5.51
C VAL A 38 2.11 5.70 5.15
N ALA A 39 1.38 5.26 4.14
CA ALA A 39 0.11 5.88 3.75
C ALA A 39 -0.80 4.85 3.09
N VAL A 40 -2.10 4.95 3.37
CA VAL A 40 -3.13 4.12 2.76
C VAL A 40 -4.40 4.96 2.60
N ASN A 41 -5.23 4.63 1.60
CA ASN A 41 -6.51 5.30 1.41
C ASN A 41 -7.66 4.50 2.03
N ASP A 42 -8.87 5.04 1.96
CA ASP A 42 -10.04 4.40 2.54
C ASP A 42 -10.37 3.06 1.86
N ALA A 43 -10.15 2.96 0.55
CA ALA A 43 -10.35 1.71 -0.17
C ALA A 43 -9.41 0.61 0.33
N ALA A 44 -8.17 0.96 0.71
CA ALA A 44 -7.24 0.01 1.30
C ALA A 44 -7.74 -0.50 2.64
N CYS A 45 -8.32 0.38 3.46
CA CYS A 45 -8.91 -0.02 4.73
C CYS A 45 -10.10 -0.95 4.51
N ALA A 46 -10.97 -0.62 3.56
CA ALA A 46 -12.13 -1.44 3.23
C ALA A 46 -11.71 -2.82 2.69
N MET A 47 -10.70 -2.85 1.83
CA MET A 47 -10.21 -4.10 1.23
C MET A 47 -9.59 -5.03 2.28
N THR A 48 -8.80 -4.49 3.18
CA THR A 48 -8.12 -5.29 4.21
C THR A 48 -9.00 -5.62 5.39
N GLY A 49 -10.01 -4.80 5.68
CA GLY A 49 -10.79 -4.89 6.90
C GLY A 49 -10.08 -4.32 8.12
N LEU A 50 -9.00 -3.57 7.91
CA LEU A 50 -8.20 -2.97 8.98
C LEU A 50 -8.36 -1.45 8.96
N SER A 51 -8.18 -0.83 10.11
CA SER A 51 -8.15 0.63 10.21
C SER A 51 -6.85 1.18 9.64
N ARG A 52 -6.85 2.47 9.33
CA ARG A 52 -5.61 3.16 8.88
C ARG A 52 -4.51 3.04 9.93
N SER A 53 -4.83 3.22 11.19
CA SER A 53 -3.84 3.14 12.27
C SER A 53 -3.27 1.73 12.44
N GLU A 54 -4.04 0.70 12.11
CA GLU A 54 -3.53 -0.66 12.13
C GLU A 54 -2.60 -0.94 10.94
N LEU A 55 -2.91 -0.37 9.78
CA LEU A 55 -2.12 -0.57 8.56
C LEU A 55 -0.80 0.21 8.58
N ILE A 56 -0.82 1.46 9.03
CA ILE A 56 0.38 2.30 9.07
C ILE A 56 1.41 1.67 10.00
N GLY A 57 2.62 1.45 9.48
CA GLY A 57 3.71 0.80 10.20
C GLY A 57 3.75 -0.71 10.06
N MET A 58 2.71 -1.32 9.49
CA MET A 58 2.69 -2.77 9.26
C MET A 58 3.70 -3.14 8.17
N PRO A 59 4.44 -4.24 8.34
CA PRO A 59 5.33 -4.72 7.27
C PRO A 59 4.54 -5.09 6.01
N VAL A 60 5.08 -4.72 4.86
CA VAL A 60 4.50 -5.08 3.57
C VAL A 60 4.63 -6.59 3.37
N GLY A 61 3.57 -7.23 2.91
CA GLY A 61 3.54 -8.66 2.68
C GLY A 61 2.77 -9.45 3.73
N ASP A 62 2.43 -8.84 4.85
CA ASP A 62 1.62 -9.51 5.88
C ASP A 62 0.23 -9.91 5.37
N ARG A 63 -0.24 -9.27 4.30
CA ARG A 63 -1.55 -9.53 3.70
C ARG A 63 -1.48 -10.19 2.33
N THR A 64 -0.29 -10.57 1.88
CA THR A 64 -0.12 -11.31 0.63
C THR A 64 0.35 -12.72 0.93
N GLU A 65 -0.20 -13.68 0.22
CA GLU A 65 0.23 -15.06 0.34
C GLU A 65 1.32 -15.36 -0.67
N GLY A 66 2.22 -16.20 -0.28
CA GLY A 66 3.28 -16.76 -1.12
C GLY A 66 3.86 -15.77 -2.11
N GLY A 67 5.10 -15.77 -2.39
CA GLY A 67 5.69 -14.92 -3.40
C GLY A 67 5.75 -13.43 -3.08
N ALA A 68 5.25 -12.99 -1.92
CA ALA A 68 5.31 -11.57 -1.55
C ALA A 68 6.73 -11.04 -1.56
N ALA A 69 7.68 -11.80 -1.04
CA ALA A 69 9.09 -11.42 -1.05
C ALA A 69 9.62 -11.29 -2.48
N GLU A 70 9.22 -12.19 -3.38
CA GLU A 70 9.61 -12.13 -4.79
C GLU A 70 9.03 -10.92 -5.50
N ILE A 71 7.76 -10.60 -5.25
CA ILE A 71 7.10 -9.42 -5.80
C ILE A 71 7.85 -8.17 -5.36
N MET A 72 8.18 -8.06 -4.08
CA MET A 72 8.90 -6.91 -3.56
C MET A 72 10.30 -6.78 -4.12
N GLU A 73 10.99 -7.91 -4.29
CA GLU A 73 12.32 -7.92 -4.88
C GLU A 73 12.27 -7.48 -6.34
N GLN A 74 11.31 -7.95 -7.10
CA GLN A 74 11.11 -7.52 -8.49
C GLN A 74 10.73 -6.05 -8.57
N ALA A 75 9.86 -5.59 -7.69
CA ALA A 75 9.44 -4.19 -7.63
C ALA A 75 10.62 -3.25 -7.37
N ALA A 76 11.61 -3.70 -6.61
CA ALA A 76 12.81 -2.90 -6.35
C ALA A 76 13.70 -2.72 -7.58
N ARG A 77 13.57 -3.60 -8.58
CA ARG A 77 14.45 -3.62 -9.76
C ARG A 77 13.87 -2.93 -10.99
N VAL A 78 12.57 -2.73 -11.04
CA VAL A 78 11.88 -2.17 -12.21
C VAL A 78 11.09 -0.93 -11.81
N PRO A 79 10.95 0.06 -12.72
CA PRO A 79 10.20 1.28 -12.37
C PRO A 79 8.71 1.02 -12.14
N VAL A 80 8.13 0.04 -12.83
CA VAL A 80 6.73 -0.34 -12.69
C VAL A 80 6.62 -1.85 -12.75
N LEU A 81 5.90 -2.43 -11.81
CA LEU A 81 5.60 -3.86 -11.77
C LEU A 81 4.10 -4.04 -11.66
N GLN A 82 3.52 -4.92 -12.48
CA GLN A 82 2.09 -5.23 -12.42
C GLN A 82 1.86 -6.73 -12.48
N GLY A 83 0.75 -7.17 -11.90
CA GLY A 83 0.42 -8.59 -11.91
C GLY A 83 -0.87 -8.87 -11.15
N VAL A 84 -1.00 -10.12 -10.76
CA VAL A 84 -2.15 -10.65 -10.01
C VAL A 84 -1.61 -11.35 -8.76
N MET A 85 -2.29 -11.18 -7.63
CA MET A 85 -1.90 -11.85 -6.39
C MET A 85 -3.15 -12.20 -5.56
N GLN A 86 -2.96 -13.08 -4.59
CA GLN A 86 -3.98 -13.38 -3.59
C GLN A 86 -3.77 -12.46 -2.39
N PHE A 87 -4.83 -11.80 -1.98
CA PHE A 87 -4.79 -10.85 -0.87
C PHE A 87 -5.62 -11.39 0.29
N LYS A 88 -5.01 -11.40 1.47
CA LYS A 88 -5.65 -11.91 2.69
C LYS A 88 -6.34 -10.81 3.45
N ARG A 89 -7.64 -10.99 3.70
CA ARG A 89 -8.43 -10.05 4.49
C ARG A 89 -8.27 -10.35 5.98
N ALA A 90 -8.60 -9.36 6.81
CA ALA A 90 -8.55 -9.52 8.27
C ALA A 90 -9.50 -10.61 8.78
N ASP A 91 -10.60 -10.88 8.07
CA ASP A 91 -11.56 -11.94 8.43
C ASP A 91 -11.08 -13.35 8.04
N GLY A 92 -9.90 -13.47 7.44
CA GLY A 92 -9.35 -14.74 6.98
C GLY A 92 -9.69 -15.10 5.56
N GLY A 93 -10.57 -14.33 4.91
CA GLY A 93 -10.91 -14.55 3.51
C GLY A 93 -9.79 -14.13 2.57
N GLU A 94 -9.76 -14.72 1.39
CA GLU A 94 -8.79 -14.40 0.36
C GLU A 94 -9.51 -13.92 -0.88
N VAL A 95 -8.93 -12.93 -1.56
CA VAL A 95 -9.45 -12.43 -2.84
C VAL A 95 -8.32 -12.33 -3.84
N GLU A 96 -8.62 -12.63 -5.10
CA GLU A 96 -7.68 -12.37 -6.18
C GLU A 96 -7.76 -10.89 -6.54
N VAL A 97 -6.61 -10.24 -6.56
CA VAL A 97 -6.52 -8.82 -6.89
C VAL A 97 -5.47 -8.60 -7.97
N LYS A 98 -5.65 -7.51 -8.69
CA LYS A 98 -4.65 -6.99 -9.62
C LYS A 98 -3.88 -5.90 -8.92
N TYR A 99 -2.59 -5.79 -9.24
CA TYR A 99 -1.77 -4.76 -8.63
C TYR A 99 -0.89 -4.06 -9.67
N LEU A 100 -0.61 -2.80 -9.38
CA LEU A 100 0.38 -1.99 -10.11
C LEU A 100 1.21 -1.29 -9.05
N THR A 101 2.52 -1.56 -9.06
CA THR A 101 3.45 -1.00 -8.09
C THR A 101 4.49 -0.17 -8.83
N MET A 102 4.77 1.03 -8.33
CA MET A 102 5.72 1.95 -8.95
C MET A 102 6.58 2.64 -7.90
N HIS A 103 7.77 3.03 -8.31
CA HIS A 103 8.65 3.84 -7.48
C HIS A 103 8.27 5.32 -7.57
N THR A 104 8.43 6.02 -6.47
CA THR A 104 8.33 7.47 -6.44
C THR A 104 9.33 8.05 -5.44
N ARG A 105 9.56 9.35 -5.52
CA ARG A 105 10.41 10.06 -4.58
C ARG A 105 9.67 11.27 -4.07
N ILE A 106 9.71 11.46 -2.77
CA ILE A 106 9.08 12.60 -2.11
C ILE A 106 10.11 13.16 -1.15
N ALA A 107 10.44 14.45 -1.29
CA ALA A 107 11.50 15.11 -0.52
C ALA A 107 12.83 14.33 -0.60
N ASN A 108 13.15 13.79 -1.78
CA ASN A 108 14.33 12.97 -2.06
C ASN A 108 14.37 11.60 -1.34
N LEU A 109 13.30 11.22 -0.68
CA LEU A 109 13.19 9.90 -0.06
C LEU A 109 12.47 8.93 -1.00
N PRO A 110 12.95 7.69 -1.09
CA PRO A 110 12.30 6.69 -1.95
C PRO A 110 11.07 6.10 -1.29
N PHE A 111 10.01 5.97 -2.08
CA PHE A 111 8.77 5.30 -1.68
C PHE A 111 8.29 4.42 -2.81
N MET A 112 7.49 3.43 -2.45
CA MET A 112 6.77 2.58 -3.40
C MET A 112 5.28 2.85 -3.26
N VAL A 113 4.59 2.96 -4.40
CA VAL A 113 3.15 3.15 -4.43
C VAL A 113 2.54 1.93 -5.10
N SER A 114 1.60 1.28 -4.43
CA SER A 114 0.83 0.17 -4.99
C SER A 114 -0.62 0.56 -5.15
N LEU A 115 -1.15 0.33 -6.34
CA LEU A 115 -2.58 0.39 -6.63
C LEU A 115 -3.08 -1.04 -6.72
N ILE A 116 -4.14 -1.35 -5.97
CA ILE A 116 -4.69 -2.72 -5.92
C ILE A 116 -6.19 -2.65 -6.14
N TRP A 117 -6.70 -3.50 -7.04
CA TRP A 117 -8.13 -3.55 -7.35
C TRP A 117 -8.53 -4.98 -7.72
N GLN A 118 -9.82 -5.24 -7.66
CA GLN A 118 -10.38 -6.52 -8.06
C GLN A 118 -10.74 -6.58 -9.54
#